data_3acb23128845fc05d4306c1583c40442
#
_entry.id   3acb23128845fc05d4306c1583c40442
#
_cell.length_a   1.000
_cell.length_b   1.000
_cell.length_c   1.000
_cell.angle_alpha   90.00
_cell.angle_beta   90.00
_cell.angle_gamma   90.00
#
_symmetry.space_group_name_H-M   'P 1'
#
loop_
_entity.id
_entity.type
_entity.pdbx_description
1 polymer ?
#
loop_
_entity_poly.entity_id
_entity_poly.type
_entity_poly.pdbx_seq_one_letter_code
_entity_poly.pdbx_strand_id
1 'polypeptide(L)'
;MSSFFKHLGMVAFALLPILSSAALQTGKVQVGKTSGAVTIIDANSQRKPLETGAVFQEGSLVETGINSTAELVFSNGASLVLTPNTLIQLRTFRQVPSAAIIDPYRQIEKDPSPSVTELEVPRGKIIGEVRKLNALSTFTVKTPAGLVRIRGTVFSIEYRVSPSGMGQITVDCVRGSVETTVYSSNTGPVSVDPGMQMSSSVPSAALVNSLAQSANPEPGAPRPEPPSPAVLTALSKPVKVVAYPIPAESLQSLSNILAANSTLPAEVSATIGAMAATAPSRDQIFAGGSDEPAKGFGTVISDRQPSDDVAKVGKTNSPNGPATTSNGGSSSLDDTLKKLGENVDRSVEKQQVFSTNPGG
;
A
#
# COMPACT_ATOMS: atom_id res chain seq x y z
N MET A 1 1.72 86.70 20.38
CA MET A 1 2.68 85.74 20.92
C MET A 1 2.13 84.36 20.70
N SER A 2 2.69 83.65 19.68
CA SER A 2 2.18 82.43 19.09
C SER A 2 2.87 81.22 19.70
N SER A 3 2.10 80.29 20.27
CA SER A 3 2.64 79.06 20.85
C SER A 3 2.38 77.93 19.79
N PHE A 4 3.49 77.41 19.26
CA PHE A 4 3.49 76.27 18.32
C PHE A 4 3.52 74.97 19.14
N PHE A 5 2.43 74.22 19.16
CA PHE A 5 2.43 72.87 19.67
C PHE A 5 2.85 71.90 18.51
N LYS A 6 4.03 71.29 18.65
CA LYS A 6 4.51 70.22 17.78
C LYS A 6 3.89 68.91 18.25
N HIS A 7 3.02 68.33 17.44
CA HIS A 7 2.57 66.96 17.63
C HIS A 7 3.63 66.00 17.08
N LEU A 8 4.32 65.33 17.99
CA LEU A 8 5.23 64.22 17.69
C LEU A 8 4.38 62.96 17.60
N GLY A 9 4.00 62.56 16.38
CA GLY A 9 3.32 61.30 16.11
C GLY A 9 4.28 60.15 16.29
N MET A 10 4.10 59.37 17.35
CA MET A 10 4.82 58.13 17.61
C MET A 10 4.21 57.00 16.76
N VAL A 11 4.82 56.68 15.60
CA VAL A 11 4.44 55.53 14.81
C VAL A 11 4.97 54.28 15.51
N ALA A 12 4.09 53.59 16.23
CA ALA A 12 4.38 52.27 16.79
C ALA A 12 4.38 51.26 15.63
N PHE A 13 5.55 50.89 15.14
CA PHE A 13 5.74 49.80 14.20
C PHE A 13 5.51 48.50 14.94
N ALA A 14 4.29 47.94 14.85
CA ALA A 14 3.99 46.61 15.37
C ALA A 14 4.79 45.59 14.58
N LEU A 15 5.90 45.07 15.16
CA LEU A 15 6.57 43.84 14.67
C LEU A 15 5.62 42.69 14.88
N LEU A 16 4.82 42.35 13.86
CA LEU A 16 4.14 41.08 13.79
C LEU A 16 5.21 40.02 13.61
N PRO A 17 5.31 39.02 14.50
CA PRO A 17 6.17 37.87 14.24
C PRO A 17 5.66 37.17 13.00
N ILE A 18 6.43 37.21 11.92
CA ILE A 18 6.20 36.37 10.75
C ILE A 18 6.48 34.97 11.25
N LEU A 19 5.42 34.23 11.58
CA LEU A 19 5.47 32.78 11.78
C LEU A 19 5.90 32.16 10.44
N SER A 20 7.23 32.05 10.26
CA SER A 20 7.81 31.35 9.13
C SER A 20 7.44 29.88 9.28
N SER A 21 6.36 29.46 8.65
CA SER A 21 6.06 28.03 8.49
C SER A 21 7.21 27.45 7.68
N ALA A 22 8.04 26.62 8.29
CA ALA A 22 9.15 25.99 7.61
C ALA A 22 8.59 25.10 6.49
N ALA A 23 8.86 25.46 5.24
CA ALA A 23 8.35 24.75 4.08
C ALA A 23 8.98 23.35 3.98
N LEU A 24 8.19 22.37 3.55
CA LEU A 24 8.67 21.05 3.21
C LEU A 24 9.64 21.13 2.02
N GLN A 25 10.82 20.54 2.17
CA GLN A 25 11.82 20.39 1.11
C GLN A 25 11.97 18.92 0.72
N THR A 26 12.47 18.65 -0.47
CA THR A 26 12.74 17.30 -0.94
C THR A 26 13.69 16.58 0.01
N GLY A 27 13.25 15.43 0.53
CA GLY A 27 14.05 14.56 1.36
C GLY A 27 15.05 13.73 0.53
N LYS A 28 16.00 13.10 1.19
CA LYS A 28 17.03 12.26 0.55
C LYS A 28 16.86 10.81 0.94
N VAL A 29 17.08 9.91 -0.02
CA VAL A 29 17.15 8.48 0.20
C VAL A 29 18.54 8.00 -0.15
N GLN A 30 19.22 7.38 0.80
CA GLN A 30 20.56 6.80 0.62
C GLN A 30 20.42 5.28 0.47
N VAL A 31 21.16 4.70 -0.46
CA VAL A 31 21.26 3.26 -0.63
C VAL A 31 22.22 2.70 0.42
N GLY A 32 21.69 1.96 1.38
CA GLY A 32 22.47 1.36 2.47
C GLY A 32 23.28 0.16 2.01
N LYS A 33 22.65 -0.73 1.24
CA LYS A 33 23.27 -1.95 0.72
C LYS A 33 22.56 -2.40 -0.55
N THR A 34 23.31 -2.96 -1.50
CA THR A 34 22.76 -3.64 -2.68
C THR A 34 23.36 -5.03 -2.82
N SER A 35 22.60 -5.96 -3.37
CA SER A 35 23.06 -7.28 -3.78
C SER A 35 22.41 -7.66 -5.10
N GLY A 36 23.17 -8.20 -6.04
CA GLY A 36 22.70 -8.55 -7.38
C GLY A 36 22.44 -7.33 -8.27
N ALA A 37 21.54 -7.46 -9.23
CA ALA A 37 21.20 -6.42 -10.19
C ALA A 37 20.11 -5.51 -9.64
N VAL A 38 20.47 -4.29 -9.31
CA VAL A 38 19.52 -3.25 -8.87
C VAL A 38 19.61 -2.07 -9.83
N THR A 39 18.47 -1.58 -10.28
CA THR A 39 18.38 -0.49 -11.25
C THR A 39 17.56 0.65 -10.69
N ILE A 40 17.97 1.88 -10.98
CA ILE A 40 17.17 3.09 -10.76
C ILE A 40 16.79 3.72 -12.09
N ILE A 41 15.55 4.19 -12.19
CA ILE A 41 15.10 5.12 -13.23
C ILE A 41 14.84 6.42 -12.51
N ASP A 42 15.64 7.43 -12.79
CA ASP A 42 15.56 8.73 -12.14
C ASP A 42 14.39 9.58 -12.69
N ALA A 43 14.18 10.75 -12.08
CA ALA A 43 13.12 11.67 -12.50
C ALA A 43 13.24 12.15 -13.95
N ASN A 44 14.41 12.02 -14.58
CA ASN A 44 14.66 12.33 -15.99
C ASN A 44 14.48 11.11 -16.91
N SER A 45 13.90 10.02 -16.41
CA SER A 45 13.71 8.75 -17.12
C SER A 45 15.00 8.05 -17.53
N GLN A 46 16.14 8.37 -16.91
CA GLN A 46 17.39 7.71 -17.16
C GLN A 46 17.53 6.45 -16.31
N ARG A 47 17.73 5.31 -16.99
CA ARG A 47 17.97 4.02 -16.34
C ARG A 47 19.46 3.81 -16.12
N LYS A 48 19.83 3.49 -14.87
CA LYS A 48 21.23 3.21 -14.49
C LYS A 48 21.30 2.19 -13.36
N PRO A 49 22.42 1.47 -13.19
CA PRO A 49 22.65 0.65 -12.01
C PRO A 49 22.54 1.49 -10.74
N LEU A 50 21.97 0.92 -9.69
CA LEU A 50 21.90 1.55 -8.38
C LEU A 50 22.91 0.88 -7.46
N GLU A 51 23.86 1.65 -6.96
CA GLU A 51 24.97 1.18 -6.15
C GLU A 51 24.82 1.60 -4.69
N THR A 52 25.46 0.85 -3.78
CA THR A 52 25.55 1.19 -2.36
C THR A 52 26.17 2.57 -2.18
N GLY A 53 25.60 3.39 -1.31
CA GLY A 53 26.00 4.77 -1.05
C GLY A 53 25.38 5.81 -1.97
N ALA A 54 24.76 5.40 -3.09
CA ALA A 54 24.06 6.33 -3.97
C ALA A 54 22.94 7.05 -3.23
N VAL A 55 22.68 8.31 -3.63
CA VAL A 55 21.59 9.12 -3.07
C VAL A 55 20.64 9.52 -4.20
N PHE A 56 19.33 9.40 -3.94
CA PHE A 56 18.30 9.80 -4.86
C PHE A 56 17.12 10.47 -4.14
N GLN A 57 16.16 10.96 -4.89
CA GLN A 57 15.03 11.76 -4.39
C GLN A 57 13.71 11.30 -5.00
N GLU A 58 12.62 11.97 -4.64
CA GLU A 58 11.29 11.74 -5.20
C GLU A 58 11.27 11.77 -6.74
N GLY A 59 10.33 11.05 -7.35
CA GLY A 59 10.22 10.86 -8.79
C GLY A 59 10.99 9.64 -9.33
N SER A 60 11.81 8.98 -8.51
CA SER A 60 12.61 7.83 -8.94
C SER A 60 11.85 6.50 -8.80
N LEU A 61 12.14 5.56 -9.74
CA LEU A 61 11.76 4.15 -9.62
C LEU A 61 12.99 3.31 -9.30
N VAL A 62 12.84 2.35 -8.39
CA VAL A 62 13.89 1.37 -8.07
C VAL A 62 13.38 -0.03 -8.32
N GLU A 63 14.15 -0.83 -9.05
CA GLU A 63 13.82 -2.20 -9.45
C GLU A 63 14.94 -3.15 -9.03
N THR A 64 14.58 -4.23 -8.33
CA THR A 64 15.47 -5.34 -8.02
C THR A 64 15.21 -6.49 -8.97
N GLY A 65 16.28 -7.10 -9.49
CA GLY A 65 16.21 -8.30 -10.33
C GLY A 65 15.97 -9.58 -9.53
N ILE A 66 16.05 -10.71 -10.24
CA ILE A 66 16.03 -12.05 -9.64
C ILE A 66 17.23 -12.18 -8.69
N ASN A 67 17.01 -12.72 -7.48
CA ASN A 67 18.05 -12.87 -6.45
C ASN A 67 18.78 -11.56 -6.06
N SER A 68 18.09 -10.44 -6.22
CA SER A 68 18.66 -9.11 -5.94
C SER A 68 17.92 -8.44 -4.82
N THR A 69 18.62 -7.63 -4.02
CA THR A 69 18.05 -6.88 -2.90
C THR A 69 18.66 -5.48 -2.84
N ALA A 70 17.91 -4.55 -2.28
CA ALA A 70 18.39 -3.20 -1.99
C ALA A 70 17.87 -2.72 -0.65
N GLU A 71 18.72 -2.12 0.16
CA GLU A 71 18.33 -1.36 1.34
C GLU A 71 18.32 0.13 1.03
N LEU A 72 17.24 0.78 1.37
CA LEU A 72 17.02 2.22 1.22
C LEU A 72 16.85 2.86 2.59
N VAL A 73 17.64 3.88 2.89
CA VAL A 73 17.61 4.61 4.16
C VAL A 73 17.21 6.05 3.89
N PHE A 74 16.12 6.47 4.50
CA PHE A 74 15.51 7.78 4.33
C PHE A 74 16.07 8.79 5.33
N SER A 75 16.16 10.06 4.94
CA SER A 75 16.62 11.13 5.83
C SER A 75 15.70 11.41 7.02
N ASN A 76 14.52 10.79 7.09
CA ASN A 76 13.66 10.78 8.28
C ASN A 76 13.91 9.57 9.20
N GLY A 77 14.93 8.75 8.92
CA GLY A 77 15.30 7.58 9.72
C GLY A 77 14.54 6.29 9.37
N ALA A 78 13.63 6.30 8.40
CA ALA A 78 13.02 5.08 7.90
C ALA A 78 14.02 4.25 7.09
N SER A 79 13.89 2.93 7.14
CA SER A 79 14.67 1.99 6.34
C SER A 79 13.77 0.96 5.68
N LEU A 80 14.02 0.66 4.40
CA LEU A 80 13.30 -0.32 3.61
C LEU A 80 14.28 -1.29 2.95
N VAL A 81 13.98 -2.58 3.00
CA VAL A 81 14.63 -3.62 2.20
C VAL A 81 13.68 -4.06 1.09
N LEU A 82 14.11 -3.90 -0.14
CA LEU A 82 13.46 -4.42 -1.33
C LEU A 82 13.93 -5.86 -1.55
N THR A 83 13.01 -6.81 -1.61
CA THR A 83 13.30 -8.20 -1.90
C THR A 83 13.45 -8.44 -3.42
N PRO A 84 13.83 -9.66 -3.89
CA PRO A 84 13.91 -9.95 -5.32
C PRO A 84 12.61 -9.64 -6.10
N ASN A 85 12.76 -9.23 -7.36
CA ASN A 85 11.66 -8.92 -8.30
C ASN A 85 10.71 -7.83 -7.81
N THR A 86 11.22 -6.89 -7.02
CA THR A 86 10.44 -5.79 -6.46
C THR A 86 10.64 -4.52 -7.29
N LEU A 87 9.54 -3.84 -7.57
CA LEU A 87 9.51 -2.51 -8.16
C LEU A 87 8.85 -1.55 -7.18
N ILE A 88 9.51 -0.44 -6.90
CA ILE A 88 8.93 0.66 -6.14
C ILE A 88 9.05 1.97 -6.93
N GLN A 89 8.14 2.88 -6.67
CA GLN A 89 8.25 4.28 -7.08
C GLN A 89 8.18 5.18 -5.85
N LEU A 90 9.17 6.03 -5.67
CA LEU A 90 9.15 7.09 -4.68
C LEU A 90 8.38 8.28 -5.25
N ARG A 91 7.09 8.38 -4.94
CA ARG A 91 6.21 9.45 -5.45
C ARG A 91 6.50 10.77 -4.80
N THR A 92 6.55 10.76 -3.48
CA THR A 92 6.78 11.95 -2.65
C THR A 92 7.69 11.59 -1.50
N PHE A 93 8.71 12.39 -1.28
CA PHE A 93 9.45 12.39 -0.03
C PHE A 93 9.91 13.80 0.28
N ARG A 94 9.19 14.45 1.17
CA ARG A 94 9.44 15.82 1.60
C ARG A 94 9.53 15.89 3.11
N GLN A 95 10.41 16.76 3.60
CA GLN A 95 10.70 16.87 5.01
C GLN A 95 11.02 18.33 5.37
N VAL A 96 10.60 18.78 6.55
CA VAL A 96 11.01 20.07 7.09
C VAL A 96 12.51 20.00 7.40
N PRO A 97 13.34 20.94 6.94
CA PRO A 97 14.74 21.00 7.30
C PRO A 97 14.96 21.02 8.81
N SER A 98 15.90 20.21 9.31
CA SER A 98 16.23 20.13 10.73
C SER A 98 17.70 19.81 10.91
N ALA A 99 18.35 20.41 11.88
CA ALA A 99 19.73 20.08 12.28
C ALA A 99 19.86 18.64 12.83
N ALA A 100 18.75 18.00 13.19
CA ALA A 100 18.71 16.62 13.66
C ALA A 100 18.71 15.59 12.48
N ILE A 101 18.67 16.06 11.23
CA ILE A 101 18.86 15.21 10.05
C ILE A 101 20.37 15.05 9.85
N ILE A 102 20.90 13.96 10.38
CA ILE A 102 22.35 13.67 10.37
C ILE A 102 22.64 12.47 9.45
N ASP A 103 23.76 12.54 8.74
CA ASP A 103 24.30 11.41 7.95
C ASP A 103 25.32 10.65 8.82
N PRO A 104 25.25 9.32 8.93
CA PRO A 104 24.35 8.42 8.20
C PRO A 104 22.92 8.39 8.81
N TYR A 105 21.90 8.48 7.96
CA TYR A 105 20.48 8.56 8.36
C TYR A 105 20.00 7.39 9.22
N ARG A 106 20.68 6.26 9.17
CA ARG A 106 20.37 5.08 10.01
C ARG A 106 20.56 5.32 11.51
N GLN A 107 21.31 6.35 11.92
CA GLN A 107 21.50 6.73 13.32
C GLN A 107 20.33 7.56 13.88
N ILE A 108 19.40 7.95 13.01
CA ILE A 108 18.22 8.70 13.40
C ILE A 108 17.25 7.74 14.10
N GLU A 109 17.03 7.92 15.42
CA GLU A 109 16.18 7.03 16.22
C GLU A 109 14.69 7.34 16.14
N LYS A 110 14.34 8.57 15.81
CA LYS A 110 12.95 9.05 15.61
C LYS A 110 12.92 10.05 14.48
N ASP A 111 11.76 10.19 13.83
CA ASP A 111 11.58 11.18 12.77
C ASP A 111 11.90 12.60 13.31
N PRO A 112 12.96 13.24 12.77
CA PRO A 112 13.52 14.47 13.36
C PRO A 112 12.67 15.71 13.09
N SER A 113 11.77 15.65 12.11
CA SER A 113 10.94 16.78 11.71
C SER A 113 9.73 16.29 10.90
N PRO A 114 8.66 17.10 10.74
CA PRO A 114 7.54 16.75 9.89
C PRO A 114 7.98 16.31 8.51
N SER A 115 7.47 15.15 8.07
CA SER A 115 7.78 14.54 6.78
C SER A 115 6.55 13.94 6.10
N VAL A 116 6.53 13.94 4.77
CA VAL A 116 5.53 13.28 3.94
C VAL A 116 6.25 12.28 3.04
N THR A 117 5.94 11.00 3.21
CA THR A 117 6.49 9.92 2.38
C THR A 117 5.36 9.17 1.71
N GLU A 118 5.39 9.10 0.38
CA GLU A 118 4.50 8.29 -0.43
C GLU A 118 5.31 7.38 -1.35
N LEU A 119 5.10 6.08 -1.18
CA LEU A 119 5.68 5.02 -2.01
C LEU A 119 4.58 4.31 -2.80
N GLU A 120 4.89 3.88 -4.01
CA GLU A 120 4.11 2.88 -4.72
C GLU A 120 4.91 1.59 -4.83
N VAL A 121 4.22 0.45 -4.67
CA VAL A 121 4.75 -0.89 -4.85
C VAL A 121 3.91 -1.60 -5.91
N PRO A 122 4.20 -1.39 -7.21
CA PRO A 122 3.45 -2.04 -8.30
C PRO A 122 3.58 -3.55 -8.30
N ARG A 123 4.69 -4.10 -7.79
CA ARG A 123 4.93 -5.54 -7.59
C ARG A 123 6.06 -5.81 -6.63
N GLY A 124 6.04 -6.99 -6.02
CA GLY A 124 7.10 -7.49 -5.15
C GLY A 124 6.81 -7.24 -3.68
N LYS A 125 7.86 -7.31 -2.87
CA LYS A 125 7.78 -7.23 -1.42
C LYS A 125 8.80 -6.25 -0.86
N ILE A 126 8.35 -5.38 0.03
CA ILE A 126 9.19 -4.51 0.84
C ILE A 126 9.09 -4.93 2.31
N ILE A 127 10.20 -4.83 3.03
CA ILE A 127 10.27 -5.02 4.48
C ILE A 127 10.84 -3.72 5.04
N GLY A 128 10.21 -3.14 6.05
CA GLY A 128 10.61 -1.83 6.53
C GLY A 128 10.59 -1.69 8.04
N GLU A 129 11.42 -0.79 8.50
CA GLU A 129 11.31 -0.17 9.81
C GLU A 129 11.10 1.33 9.61
N VAL A 130 9.93 1.80 10.02
CA VAL A 130 9.65 3.23 10.13
C VAL A 130 9.79 3.58 11.60
N ARG A 131 10.67 4.50 11.90
CA ARG A 131 10.87 5.03 13.26
C ARG A 131 9.60 5.74 13.74
N LYS A 132 9.53 6.00 15.05
CA LYS A 132 8.41 6.77 15.60
C LYS A 132 8.28 8.10 14.86
N LEU A 133 7.21 8.22 14.09
CA LEU A 133 6.94 9.40 13.28
C LEU A 133 6.66 10.64 14.15
N ASN A 134 7.04 11.81 13.66
CA ASN A 134 6.53 13.07 14.14
C ASN A 134 5.01 13.12 14.02
N ALA A 135 4.31 13.85 14.89
CA ALA A 135 2.85 13.92 14.90
C ALA A 135 2.26 14.45 13.56
N LEU A 136 3.02 15.26 12.84
CA LEU A 136 2.63 15.85 11.55
C LEU A 136 3.17 15.04 10.35
N SER A 137 3.88 13.95 10.59
CA SER A 137 4.45 13.13 9.54
C SER A 137 3.49 12.05 9.07
N THR A 138 3.58 11.73 7.77
CA THR A 138 2.85 10.64 7.14
C THR A 138 3.80 9.71 6.40
N PHE A 139 3.55 8.42 6.49
CA PHE A 139 4.23 7.39 5.70
C PHE A 139 3.19 6.47 5.08
N THR A 140 3.06 6.50 3.77
CA THR A 140 2.03 5.81 3.02
C THR A 140 2.63 4.95 1.92
N VAL A 141 2.16 3.72 1.80
CA VAL A 141 2.51 2.81 0.72
C VAL A 141 1.27 2.45 -0.07
N LYS A 142 1.29 2.71 -1.38
CA LYS A 142 0.24 2.34 -2.32
C LYS A 142 0.62 1.08 -3.06
N THR A 143 -0.33 0.17 -3.23
CA THR A 143 -0.23 -0.98 -4.12
C THR A 143 -1.43 -0.97 -5.06
N PRO A 144 -1.44 -1.73 -6.16
CA PRO A 144 -2.63 -1.84 -7.01
C PRO A 144 -3.88 -2.39 -6.30
N ALA A 145 -3.71 -3.03 -5.13
CA ALA A 145 -4.82 -3.62 -4.36
C ALA A 145 -5.25 -2.78 -3.15
N GLY A 146 -4.46 -1.81 -2.72
CA GLY A 146 -4.79 -1.06 -1.51
C GLY A 146 -3.76 -0.03 -1.09
N LEU A 147 -4.12 0.73 -0.08
CA LEU A 147 -3.34 1.77 0.58
C LEU A 147 -2.97 1.33 1.99
N VAL A 148 -1.70 1.46 2.35
CA VAL A 148 -1.18 1.12 3.67
C VAL A 148 -0.58 2.36 4.33
N ARG A 149 -1.11 2.75 5.49
CA ARG A 149 -0.58 3.83 6.33
C ARG A 149 0.22 3.26 7.49
N ILE A 150 1.40 3.80 7.71
CA ILE A 150 2.38 3.27 8.67
C ILE A 150 2.66 4.32 9.73
N ARG A 151 2.67 3.89 11.00
CA ARG A 151 2.95 4.76 12.14
C ARG A 151 3.95 4.12 13.10
N GLY A 152 5.25 4.25 12.80
CA GLY A 152 6.32 3.76 13.70
C GLY A 152 6.32 2.25 13.87
N THR A 153 6.55 1.50 12.79
CA THR A 153 6.37 0.06 12.73
C THR A 153 7.57 -0.67 12.14
N VAL A 154 7.69 -1.96 12.49
CA VAL A 154 8.38 -2.96 11.69
C VAL A 154 7.32 -3.75 10.93
N PHE A 155 7.40 -3.78 9.61
CA PHE A 155 6.35 -4.29 8.74
C PHE A 155 6.89 -4.96 7.48
N SER A 156 6.05 -5.74 6.80
CA SER A 156 6.25 -6.06 5.39
C SER A 156 4.98 -5.80 4.58
N ILE A 157 5.14 -5.45 3.32
CA ILE A 157 4.05 -5.29 2.36
C ILE A 157 4.45 -6.02 1.10
N GLU A 158 3.59 -6.92 0.64
CA GLU A 158 3.77 -7.67 -0.59
C GLU A 158 2.57 -7.49 -1.49
N TYR A 159 2.83 -7.22 -2.78
CA TYR A 159 1.82 -7.27 -3.83
C TYR A 159 2.32 -8.16 -4.96
N ARG A 160 1.50 -9.14 -5.34
CA ARG A 160 1.75 -10.04 -6.48
C ARG A 160 0.47 -10.32 -7.23
N VAL A 161 0.60 -10.68 -8.50
CA VAL A 161 -0.51 -11.14 -9.33
C VAL A 161 -0.39 -12.65 -9.50
N SER A 162 -1.48 -13.36 -9.20
CA SER A 162 -1.56 -14.82 -9.39
C SER A 162 -1.73 -15.18 -10.87
N PRO A 163 -1.48 -16.45 -11.26
CA PRO A 163 -1.75 -16.90 -12.61
C PRO A 163 -3.21 -16.74 -13.07
N SER A 164 -4.15 -16.67 -12.12
CA SER A 164 -5.57 -16.39 -12.40
C SER A 164 -5.85 -14.89 -12.60
N GLY A 165 -4.85 -14.03 -12.59
CA GLY A 165 -5.01 -12.58 -12.73
C GLY A 165 -5.49 -11.85 -11.48
N MET A 166 -5.62 -12.54 -10.34
CA MET A 166 -5.95 -11.89 -9.07
C MET A 166 -4.71 -11.25 -8.46
N GLY A 167 -4.83 -9.97 -8.09
CA GLY A 167 -3.84 -9.25 -7.32
C GLY A 167 -3.98 -9.57 -5.85
N GLN A 168 -2.92 -10.05 -5.21
CA GLN A 168 -2.90 -10.36 -3.79
C GLN A 168 -2.06 -9.33 -3.05
N ILE A 169 -2.63 -8.70 -2.03
CA ILE A 169 -1.93 -7.88 -1.07
C ILE A 169 -1.78 -8.64 0.25
N THR A 170 -0.58 -8.59 0.81
CA THR A 170 -0.27 -9.12 2.14
C THR A 170 0.46 -8.05 2.93
N VAL A 171 0.01 -7.79 4.15
CA VAL A 171 0.59 -6.79 5.05
C VAL A 171 0.86 -7.44 6.40
N ASP A 172 2.12 -7.45 6.81
CA ASP A 172 2.56 -7.92 8.12
C ASP A 172 2.83 -6.71 9.02
N CYS A 173 2.30 -6.70 10.21
CA CYS A 173 2.66 -5.78 11.27
C CYS A 173 3.41 -6.52 12.36
N VAL A 174 4.75 -6.46 12.37
CA VAL A 174 5.55 -7.13 13.39
C VAL A 174 5.51 -6.36 14.70
N ARG A 175 5.60 -5.03 14.62
CA ARG A 175 5.59 -4.12 15.77
C ARG A 175 4.98 -2.77 15.35
N GLY A 176 4.26 -2.13 16.24
CA GLY A 176 3.66 -0.81 16.02
C GLY A 176 2.23 -0.88 15.52
N SER A 177 1.82 -0.06 14.56
CA SER A 177 0.48 -0.02 14.02
C SER A 177 0.49 0.27 12.52
N VAL A 178 -0.27 -0.53 11.79
CA VAL A 178 -0.49 -0.37 10.35
C VAL A 178 -1.99 -0.29 10.08
N GLU A 179 -2.39 0.65 9.25
CA GLU A 179 -3.77 0.78 8.79
C GLU A 179 -3.81 0.49 7.29
N THR A 180 -4.66 -0.42 6.86
CA THR A 180 -4.77 -0.83 5.46
C THR A 180 -6.17 -0.60 4.93
N THR A 181 -6.27 0.01 3.75
CA THR A 181 -7.52 0.14 2.99
C THR A 181 -7.41 -0.68 1.72
N VAL A 182 -8.26 -1.69 1.55
CA VAL A 182 -8.33 -2.51 0.32
C VAL A 182 -9.33 -1.88 -0.63
N TYR A 183 -8.91 -1.59 -1.88
CA TYR A 183 -9.72 -0.77 -2.81
C TYR A 183 -11.05 -1.40 -3.23
N SER A 184 -11.09 -2.70 -3.38
CA SER A 184 -12.31 -3.41 -3.82
C SER A 184 -13.15 -3.96 -2.66
N SER A 185 -12.80 -3.62 -1.42
CA SER A 185 -13.58 -4.01 -0.24
C SER A 185 -14.46 -2.85 0.21
N ASN A 186 -15.62 -3.17 0.79
CA ASN A 186 -16.48 -2.17 1.44
C ASN A 186 -16.13 -1.98 2.92
N THR A 187 -15.06 -2.61 3.38
CA THR A 187 -14.51 -2.33 4.70
C THR A 187 -13.83 -0.97 4.63
N GLY A 188 -14.05 -0.14 5.60
CA GLY A 188 -13.19 1.02 5.82
C GLY A 188 -11.73 0.62 6.05
N PRO A 189 -10.89 1.54 6.50
CA PRO A 189 -9.53 1.21 6.92
C PRO A 189 -9.53 0.12 8.00
N VAL A 190 -8.69 -0.89 7.83
CA VAL A 190 -8.50 -2.02 8.75
C VAL A 190 -7.18 -1.83 9.48
N SER A 191 -7.22 -1.85 10.82
CA SER A 191 -6.01 -1.88 11.64
C SER A 191 -5.41 -3.29 11.63
N VAL A 192 -4.10 -3.35 11.39
CA VAL A 192 -3.33 -4.59 11.51
C VAL A 192 -2.48 -4.46 12.78
N ASP A 193 -2.83 -5.25 13.78
CA ASP A 193 -2.20 -5.21 15.10
C ASP A 193 -0.81 -5.87 15.10
N PRO A 194 0.04 -5.60 16.10
CA PRO A 194 1.34 -6.23 16.23
C PRO A 194 1.24 -7.76 16.26
N GLY A 195 2.09 -8.44 15.49
CA GLY A 195 2.07 -9.89 15.34
C GLY A 195 1.03 -10.43 14.37
N MET A 196 0.23 -9.56 13.75
CA MET A 196 -0.81 -9.96 12.81
C MET A 196 -0.40 -9.72 11.34
N GLN A 197 -0.93 -10.57 10.48
CA GLN A 197 -0.89 -10.45 9.02
C GLN A 197 -2.31 -10.19 8.51
N MET A 198 -2.45 -9.26 7.60
CA MET A 198 -3.65 -9.05 6.82
C MET A 198 -3.40 -9.49 5.38
N SER A 199 -4.35 -10.21 4.79
CA SER A 199 -4.31 -10.53 3.36
C SER A 199 -5.65 -10.29 2.68
N SER A 200 -5.59 -9.95 1.40
CA SER A 200 -6.76 -9.82 0.53
C SER A 200 -6.38 -10.13 -0.91
N SER A 201 -7.35 -10.65 -1.66
CA SER A 201 -7.20 -10.93 -3.08
C SER A 201 -8.26 -10.16 -3.86
N VAL A 202 -7.83 -9.34 -4.82
CA VAL A 202 -8.68 -8.49 -5.65
C VAL A 202 -8.39 -8.73 -7.13
N PRO A 203 -9.32 -8.50 -8.06
CA PRO A 203 -9.00 -8.52 -9.47
C PRO A 203 -7.89 -7.52 -9.81
N SER A 204 -6.85 -7.95 -10.53
CA SER A 204 -5.80 -7.03 -10.98
C SER A 204 -6.31 -6.09 -12.06
N ALA A 205 -5.69 -4.91 -12.19
CA ALA A 205 -6.04 -3.96 -13.25
C ALA A 205 -5.91 -4.58 -14.66
N ALA A 206 -4.92 -5.45 -14.87
CA ALA A 206 -4.75 -6.15 -16.14
C ALA A 206 -5.92 -7.09 -16.44
N LEU A 207 -6.38 -7.85 -15.44
CA LEU A 207 -7.55 -8.73 -15.57
C LEU A 207 -8.81 -7.92 -15.86
N VAL A 208 -9.03 -6.85 -15.11
CA VAL A 208 -10.17 -5.96 -15.29
C VAL A 208 -10.20 -5.36 -16.70
N ASN A 209 -9.07 -4.84 -17.18
CA ASN A 209 -8.95 -4.28 -18.52
C ASN A 209 -9.20 -5.32 -19.61
N SER A 210 -8.70 -6.56 -19.45
CA SER A 210 -8.94 -7.63 -20.41
C SER A 210 -10.42 -8.01 -20.49
N LEU A 211 -11.11 -8.03 -19.35
CA LEU A 211 -12.56 -8.30 -19.31
C LEU A 211 -13.38 -7.17 -19.93
N ALA A 212 -13.00 -5.91 -19.68
CA ALA A 212 -13.66 -4.75 -20.29
C ALA A 212 -13.50 -4.76 -21.82
N GLN A 213 -12.32 -5.09 -22.34
CA GLN A 213 -12.08 -5.23 -23.78
C GLN A 213 -12.86 -6.40 -24.37
N SER A 214 -13.03 -7.50 -23.63
CA SER A 214 -13.84 -8.65 -24.08
C SER A 214 -15.33 -8.32 -24.12
N ALA A 215 -15.80 -7.45 -23.23
CA ALA A 215 -17.20 -7.01 -23.18
C ALA A 215 -17.54 -5.98 -24.28
N ASN A 216 -16.59 -5.13 -24.62
CA ASN A 216 -16.74 -4.07 -25.65
C ASN A 216 -15.57 -4.11 -26.64
N PRO A 217 -15.52 -5.10 -27.56
CA PRO A 217 -14.44 -5.17 -28.54
C PRO A 217 -14.51 -3.96 -29.48
N GLU A 218 -13.35 -3.36 -29.76
CA GLU A 218 -13.26 -2.31 -30.76
C GLU A 218 -13.70 -2.83 -32.15
N PRO A 219 -14.43 -2.05 -32.95
CA PRO A 219 -14.84 -2.46 -34.29
C PRO A 219 -13.63 -2.83 -35.15
N GLY A 220 -13.57 -4.10 -35.60
CA GLY A 220 -12.48 -4.62 -36.43
C GLY A 220 -11.29 -5.22 -35.67
N ALA A 221 -11.27 -5.18 -34.35
CA ALA A 221 -10.28 -5.89 -33.57
C ALA A 221 -10.56 -7.40 -33.53
N PRO A 222 -9.54 -8.28 -33.50
CA PRO A 222 -9.74 -9.71 -33.29
C PRO A 222 -10.45 -9.93 -31.94
N ARG A 223 -11.48 -10.78 -31.96
CA ARG A 223 -12.27 -11.06 -30.76
C ARG A 223 -11.36 -11.61 -29.66
N PRO A 224 -11.31 -10.97 -28.47
CA PRO A 224 -10.50 -11.48 -27.37
C PRO A 224 -10.91 -12.90 -26.99
N GLU A 225 -9.94 -13.70 -26.57
CA GLU A 225 -10.25 -15.04 -26.04
C GLU A 225 -11.12 -14.92 -24.78
N PRO A 226 -12.13 -15.79 -24.62
CA PRO A 226 -12.95 -15.79 -23.42
C PRO A 226 -12.07 -16.08 -22.18
N PRO A 227 -12.37 -15.49 -21.02
CA PRO A 227 -11.64 -15.75 -19.78
C PRO A 227 -11.62 -17.25 -19.47
N SER A 228 -10.47 -17.74 -19.00
CA SER A 228 -10.36 -19.16 -18.62
C SER A 228 -11.31 -19.52 -17.47
N PRO A 229 -11.74 -20.78 -17.33
CA PRO A 229 -12.59 -21.20 -16.22
C PRO A 229 -12.00 -20.88 -14.84
N ALA A 230 -10.67 -20.89 -14.70
CA ALA A 230 -9.99 -20.52 -13.47
C ALA A 230 -10.19 -19.03 -13.12
N VAL A 231 -10.15 -18.16 -14.12
CA VAL A 231 -10.43 -16.72 -13.95
C VAL A 231 -11.87 -16.50 -13.53
N LEU A 232 -12.83 -17.14 -14.21
CA LEU A 232 -14.26 -17.04 -13.87
C LEU A 232 -14.53 -17.52 -12.44
N THR A 233 -13.92 -18.63 -12.03
CA THR A 233 -14.01 -19.15 -10.67
C THR A 233 -13.41 -18.17 -9.65
N ALA A 234 -12.28 -17.54 -9.96
CA ALA A 234 -11.65 -16.56 -9.07
C ALA A 234 -12.52 -15.30 -8.91
N LEU A 235 -13.15 -14.84 -10.00
CA LEU A 235 -14.03 -13.66 -9.99
C LEU A 235 -15.38 -13.91 -9.31
N SER A 236 -15.83 -15.16 -9.25
CA SER A 236 -17.07 -15.50 -8.53
C SER A 236 -16.89 -15.50 -7.00
N LYS A 237 -15.67 -15.53 -6.51
CA LYS A 237 -15.38 -15.48 -5.07
C LYS A 237 -15.51 -14.05 -4.54
N PRO A 238 -16.10 -13.87 -3.35
CA PRO A 238 -16.16 -12.56 -2.70
C PRO A 238 -14.75 -12.05 -2.36
N VAL A 239 -14.55 -10.74 -2.38
CA VAL A 239 -13.31 -10.13 -1.88
C VAL A 239 -13.30 -10.23 -0.37
N LYS A 240 -12.41 -11.06 0.16
CA LYS A 240 -12.22 -11.25 1.59
C LYS A 240 -11.01 -10.47 2.07
N VAL A 241 -11.17 -9.80 3.19
CA VAL A 241 -10.06 -9.24 3.97
C VAL A 241 -9.92 -10.09 5.22
N VAL A 242 -8.80 -10.76 5.35
CA VAL A 242 -8.56 -11.75 6.41
C VAL A 242 -7.40 -11.29 7.26
N ALA A 243 -7.56 -11.29 8.58
CA ALA A 243 -6.50 -11.01 9.54
C ALA A 243 -6.22 -12.24 10.40
N TYR A 244 -4.95 -12.60 10.55
CA TYR A 244 -4.49 -13.77 11.29
C TYR A 244 -3.07 -13.55 11.81
N PRO A 245 -2.57 -14.34 12.79
CA PRO A 245 -1.19 -14.23 13.26
C PRO A 245 -0.21 -14.41 12.10
N ILE A 246 0.88 -13.66 12.10
CA ILE A 246 1.93 -13.84 11.09
C ILE A 246 2.45 -15.28 11.20
N PRO A 247 2.43 -16.08 10.11
CA PRO A 247 2.93 -17.46 10.15
C PRO A 247 4.40 -17.54 10.54
N ALA A 248 4.79 -18.58 11.27
CA ALA A 248 6.16 -18.79 11.73
C ALA A 248 7.19 -18.73 10.60
N GLU A 249 6.89 -19.35 9.46
CA GLU A 249 7.75 -19.35 8.27
C GLU A 249 7.88 -17.95 7.63
N SER A 250 6.82 -17.12 7.69
CA SER A 250 6.89 -15.74 7.24
C SER A 250 7.81 -14.90 8.12
N LEU A 251 7.69 -15.01 9.43
CA LEU A 251 8.57 -14.34 10.39
C LEU A 251 10.03 -14.82 10.24
N GLN A 252 10.27 -16.12 10.06
CA GLN A 252 11.62 -16.66 9.83
C GLN A 252 12.22 -16.09 8.54
N SER A 253 11.43 -16.01 7.47
CA SER A 253 11.85 -15.41 6.21
C SER A 253 12.19 -13.93 6.37
N LEU A 254 11.36 -13.16 7.08
CA LEU A 254 11.60 -11.74 7.38
C LEU A 254 12.91 -11.57 8.18
N SER A 255 13.11 -12.36 9.23
CA SER A 255 14.33 -12.34 10.04
C SER A 255 15.58 -12.61 9.19
N ASN A 256 15.55 -13.63 8.35
CA ASN A 256 16.68 -14.01 7.50
C ASN A 256 17.00 -12.93 6.46
N ILE A 257 15.98 -12.35 5.82
CA ILE A 257 16.16 -11.29 4.83
C ILE A 257 16.77 -10.05 5.47
N LEU A 258 16.28 -9.64 6.63
CA LEU A 258 16.80 -8.47 7.34
C LEU A 258 18.24 -8.71 7.81
N ALA A 259 18.54 -9.87 8.38
CA ALA A 259 19.90 -10.20 8.82
C ALA A 259 20.91 -10.18 7.67
N ALA A 260 20.52 -10.64 6.48
CA ALA A 260 21.40 -10.71 5.32
C ALA A 260 21.54 -9.38 4.56
N ASN A 261 20.49 -8.59 4.46
CA ASN A 261 20.35 -7.52 3.49
C ASN A 261 20.08 -6.13 4.08
N SER A 262 20.02 -6.03 5.40
CA SER A 262 19.80 -4.77 6.09
C SER A 262 21.01 -4.36 6.92
N THR A 263 21.16 -3.06 7.12
CA THR A 263 22.08 -2.47 8.09
C THR A 263 21.37 -2.10 9.39
N LEU A 264 20.11 -2.55 9.56
CA LEU A 264 19.37 -2.42 10.81
C LEU A 264 20.09 -3.16 11.95
N PRO A 265 19.89 -2.74 13.20
CA PRO A 265 20.44 -3.45 14.35
C PRO A 265 20.05 -4.94 14.34
N ALA A 266 21.01 -5.82 14.62
CA ALA A 266 20.79 -7.27 14.64
C ALA A 266 19.66 -7.69 15.59
N GLU A 267 19.38 -6.88 16.61
CA GLU A 267 18.29 -7.06 17.57
C GLU A 267 16.90 -7.10 16.90
N VAL A 268 16.72 -6.35 15.81
CA VAL A 268 15.43 -6.34 15.07
C VAL A 268 15.20 -7.70 14.42
N SER A 269 16.18 -8.22 13.70
CA SER A 269 16.07 -9.56 13.08
C SER A 269 16.00 -10.68 14.12
N ALA A 270 16.76 -10.59 15.24
CA ALA A 270 16.71 -11.54 16.34
C ALA A 270 15.33 -11.55 17.02
N THR A 271 14.74 -10.38 17.26
CA THR A 271 13.39 -10.28 17.82
C THR A 271 12.34 -10.96 16.93
N ILE A 272 12.41 -10.72 15.61
CA ILE A 272 11.52 -11.38 14.65
C ILE A 272 11.74 -12.90 14.65
N GLY A 273 12.98 -13.35 14.68
CA GLY A 273 13.32 -14.78 14.78
C GLY A 273 12.79 -15.44 16.07
N ALA A 274 12.85 -14.74 17.19
CA ALA A 274 12.27 -15.22 18.46
C ALA A 274 10.74 -15.31 18.37
N MET A 275 10.07 -14.35 17.73
CA MET A 275 8.62 -14.43 17.48
C MET A 275 8.27 -15.64 16.59
N ALA A 276 9.09 -15.94 15.59
CA ALA A 276 8.88 -17.09 14.71
C ALA A 276 8.88 -18.44 15.47
N ALA A 277 9.66 -18.54 16.54
CA ALA A 277 9.74 -19.78 17.35
C ALA A 277 8.44 -20.11 18.09
N THR A 278 7.58 -19.14 18.35
CA THR A 278 6.32 -19.29 19.08
C THR A 278 5.07 -19.08 18.22
N ALA A 279 5.23 -18.58 16.99
CA ALA A 279 4.14 -18.33 16.09
C ALA A 279 3.55 -19.64 15.52
N PRO A 280 2.25 -19.69 15.21
CA PRO A 280 1.65 -20.83 14.54
C PRO A 280 2.17 -20.94 13.10
N SER A 281 2.25 -22.17 12.58
CA SER A 281 2.54 -22.39 11.17
C SER A 281 1.32 -22.03 10.29
N ARG A 282 1.56 -21.82 8.99
CA ARG A 282 0.46 -21.58 8.05
C ARG A 282 -0.56 -22.72 8.03
N ASP A 283 -0.09 -23.96 8.11
CA ASP A 283 -0.95 -25.15 8.13
C ASP A 283 -1.83 -25.23 9.40
N GLN A 284 -1.34 -24.72 10.52
CA GLN A 284 -2.14 -24.59 11.74
C GLN A 284 -3.20 -23.47 11.62
N ILE A 285 -2.84 -22.36 10.97
CA ILE A 285 -3.77 -21.25 10.76
C ILE A 285 -4.85 -21.63 9.76
N PHE A 286 -4.51 -22.32 8.67
CA PHE A 286 -5.41 -22.68 7.58
C PHE A 286 -5.64 -24.20 7.52
N ALA A 287 -6.08 -24.78 8.60
CA ALA A 287 -6.30 -26.23 8.70
C ALA A 287 -7.19 -26.77 7.57
N GLY A 288 -6.77 -27.86 6.93
CA GLY A 288 -7.53 -28.52 5.87
C GLY A 288 -7.49 -27.84 4.49
N GLY A 289 -6.55 -26.90 4.27
CA GLY A 289 -6.43 -26.21 2.97
C GLY A 289 -7.51 -25.16 2.72
N SER A 290 -8.18 -24.70 3.76
CA SER A 290 -9.17 -23.61 3.70
C SER A 290 -8.53 -22.29 3.26
N ASP A 291 -9.30 -21.44 2.57
CA ASP A 291 -8.94 -20.04 2.29
C ASP A 291 -9.21 -19.12 3.51
N GLU A 292 -9.78 -19.67 4.59
CA GLU A 292 -10.11 -18.97 5.82
C GLU A 292 -9.33 -19.54 7.01
N PRO A 293 -8.91 -18.68 7.97
CA PRO A 293 -8.28 -19.15 9.18
C PRO A 293 -9.19 -20.07 9.97
N ALA A 294 -8.63 -21.12 10.55
CA ALA A 294 -9.36 -21.98 11.45
C ALA A 294 -9.87 -21.18 12.68
N LYS A 295 -10.97 -21.63 13.28
CA LYS A 295 -11.59 -20.99 14.43
C LYS A 295 -10.56 -20.76 15.55
N GLY A 296 -10.40 -19.50 15.96
CA GLY A 296 -9.45 -19.09 16.99
C GLY A 296 -8.11 -18.58 16.48
N PHE A 297 -7.80 -18.71 15.17
CA PHE A 297 -6.57 -18.18 14.60
C PHE A 297 -6.74 -16.87 13.84
N GLY A 298 -7.95 -16.49 13.45
CA GLY A 298 -8.10 -15.27 12.70
C GLY A 298 -9.56 -14.85 12.52
N THR A 299 -9.72 -13.71 11.87
CA THR A 299 -11.02 -13.09 11.61
C THR A 299 -11.15 -12.75 10.14
N VAL A 300 -12.29 -13.06 9.53
CA VAL A 300 -12.70 -12.51 8.25
C VAL A 300 -13.34 -11.15 8.53
N ILE A 301 -12.71 -10.08 8.10
CA ILE A 301 -13.13 -8.71 8.39
C ILE A 301 -14.19 -8.24 7.38
N SER A 302 -14.15 -8.77 6.16
CA SER A 302 -15.17 -8.53 5.13
C SER A 302 -15.40 -9.82 4.34
N ASP A 303 -16.65 -10.26 4.36
CA ASP A 303 -17.16 -11.29 3.48
C ASP A 303 -18.42 -10.72 2.79
N ARG A 304 -18.23 -9.94 1.72
CA ARG A 304 -19.36 -9.44 0.95
C ARG A 304 -19.69 -10.44 -0.14
N GLN A 305 -20.81 -11.12 0.03
CA GLN A 305 -21.42 -11.89 -1.05
C GLN A 305 -22.01 -10.90 -2.09
N PRO A 306 -21.72 -11.06 -3.39
CA PRO A 306 -22.35 -10.24 -4.44
C PRO A 306 -23.89 -10.32 -4.43
N SER A 307 -24.46 -11.35 -3.81
CA SER A 307 -25.91 -11.58 -3.69
C SER A 307 -26.63 -10.61 -2.72
N ASP A 308 -25.92 -9.97 -1.79
CA ASP A 308 -26.58 -9.16 -0.76
C ASP A 308 -27.07 -7.81 -1.30
N ASP A 309 -26.52 -7.31 -2.40
CA ASP A 309 -26.98 -6.09 -3.03
C ASP A 309 -28.19 -6.30 -3.96
N VAL A 310 -28.31 -7.48 -4.54
CA VAL A 310 -29.47 -7.83 -5.38
C VAL A 310 -30.73 -7.99 -4.54
N ALA A 311 -30.61 -8.50 -3.31
CA ALA A 311 -31.72 -8.67 -2.41
C ALA A 311 -32.30 -7.36 -1.83
N LYS A 312 -31.52 -6.27 -1.81
CA LYS A 312 -31.99 -4.96 -1.34
C LYS A 312 -32.73 -4.14 -2.38
N VAL A 313 -32.43 -4.33 -3.66
CA VAL A 313 -33.11 -3.60 -4.77
C VAL A 313 -34.48 -4.20 -5.07
N GLY A 314 -34.75 -5.48 -4.72
CA GLY A 314 -36.02 -6.17 -4.97
C GLY A 314 -37.16 -5.89 -3.95
N LYS A 315 -36.91 -5.11 -2.90
CA LYS A 315 -37.90 -4.88 -1.82
C LYS A 315 -38.56 -3.50 -1.78
N THR A 316 -38.43 -2.70 -2.82
CA THR A 316 -39.24 -1.46 -2.93
C THR A 316 -40.37 -1.65 -3.95
N ASN A 317 -41.54 -1.91 -3.43
CA ASN A 317 -42.86 -1.67 -4.00
C ASN A 317 -43.28 -2.40 -5.28
N SER A 318 -44.10 -3.44 -5.14
CA SER A 318 -45.29 -3.54 -5.99
C SER A 318 -46.44 -4.27 -5.26
N PRO A 319 -47.61 -3.72 -5.19
CA PRO A 319 -48.78 -4.44 -4.74
C PRO A 319 -49.45 -5.14 -5.93
N ASN A 320 -49.76 -6.42 -5.76
CA ASN A 320 -50.73 -7.22 -6.53
C ASN A 320 -50.43 -7.55 -8.00
N GLY A 321 -50.06 -8.83 -8.23
CA GLY A 321 -50.20 -9.54 -9.50
C GLY A 321 -49.86 -11.04 -9.33
N PRO A 322 -50.54 -11.98 -9.98
CA PRO A 322 -50.51 -13.40 -9.65
C PRO A 322 -49.23 -14.12 -10.05
N ALA A 323 -48.91 -15.15 -9.27
CA ALA A 323 -47.76 -16.04 -9.43
C ALA A 323 -47.69 -16.69 -10.83
N THR A 324 -46.57 -16.49 -11.51
CA THR A 324 -46.11 -17.37 -12.58
C THR A 324 -44.76 -17.91 -12.20
N THR A 325 -44.68 -19.22 -12.09
CA THR A 325 -43.45 -20.02 -11.98
C THR A 325 -42.56 -19.74 -13.17
N SER A 326 -41.33 -19.27 -12.91
CA SER A 326 -40.26 -19.29 -13.92
C SER A 326 -38.96 -19.84 -13.33
N ASN A 327 -38.49 -20.83 -14.06
CA ASN A 327 -37.25 -21.58 -13.91
C ASN A 327 -36.01 -20.74 -13.61
N GLY A 328 -35.07 -21.38 -12.85
CA GLY A 328 -33.75 -20.85 -12.56
C GLY A 328 -33.01 -20.37 -13.80
N GLY A 329 -32.86 -19.07 -13.91
CA GLY A 329 -32.00 -18.41 -14.89
C GLY A 329 -30.58 -18.30 -14.34
N SER A 330 -29.63 -18.97 -14.99
CA SER A 330 -28.21 -18.67 -14.85
C SER A 330 -28.02 -17.17 -15.12
N SER A 331 -27.45 -16.42 -14.19
CA SER A 331 -26.99 -15.06 -14.47
C SER A 331 -26.05 -15.10 -15.65
N SER A 332 -26.35 -14.35 -16.73
CA SER A 332 -25.56 -14.36 -17.93
C SER A 332 -24.17 -13.77 -17.64
N LEU A 333 -23.18 -14.22 -18.39
CA LEU A 333 -21.81 -13.69 -18.36
C LEU A 333 -21.84 -12.15 -18.51
N ASP A 334 -22.76 -11.62 -19.29
CA ASP A 334 -22.99 -10.20 -19.55
C ASP A 334 -23.37 -9.42 -18.30
N ASP A 335 -24.20 -9.98 -17.40
CA ASP A 335 -24.55 -9.34 -16.14
C ASP A 335 -23.38 -9.27 -15.16
N THR A 336 -22.52 -10.28 -15.19
CA THR A 336 -21.31 -10.32 -14.36
C THR A 336 -20.27 -9.33 -14.89
N LEU A 337 -20.09 -9.24 -16.20
CA LEU A 337 -19.18 -8.29 -16.86
C LEU A 337 -19.65 -6.84 -16.70
N LYS A 338 -20.95 -6.59 -16.78
CA LYS A 338 -21.54 -5.25 -16.59
C LYS A 338 -21.31 -4.76 -15.15
N LYS A 339 -21.52 -5.63 -14.17
CA LYS A 339 -21.26 -5.30 -12.74
C LYS A 339 -19.78 -5.08 -12.44
N LEU A 340 -18.88 -5.82 -13.10
CA LEU A 340 -17.45 -5.58 -13.02
C LEU A 340 -17.07 -4.24 -13.66
N GLY A 341 -17.63 -3.87 -14.80
CA GLY A 341 -17.42 -2.58 -15.45
C GLY A 341 -17.83 -1.40 -14.54
N GLU A 342 -18.99 -1.47 -13.89
CA GLU A 342 -19.45 -0.43 -12.98
C GLU A 342 -18.58 -0.28 -11.72
N ASN A 343 -18.00 -1.37 -11.23
CA ASN A 343 -17.06 -1.34 -10.09
C ASN A 343 -15.67 -0.81 -10.49
N VAL A 344 -15.27 -1.05 -11.75
CA VAL A 344 -14.02 -0.53 -12.32
C VAL A 344 -14.08 0.97 -12.49
N ASP A 345 -15.15 1.48 -13.08
CA ASP A 345 -15.34 2.94 -13.25
C ASP A 345 -15.27 3.67 -11.91
N ARG A 346 -15.87 3.13 -10.87
CA ARG A 346 -15.74 3.69 -9.50
C ARG A 346 -14.33 3.61 -8.93
N SER A 347 -13.57 2.58 -9.27
CA SER A 347 -12.19 2.41 -8.81
C SER A 347 -11.24 3.33 -9.56
N VAL A 348 -11.43 3.48 -10.89
CA VAL A 348 -10.68 4.39 -11.75
C VAL A 348 -11.00 5.84 -11.43
N GLU A 349 -12.27 6.18 -11.20
CA GLU A 349 -12.69 7.52 -10.79
C GLU A 349 -12.10 7.91 -9.42
N LYS A 350 -12.08 6.99 -8.45
CA LYS A 350 -11.38 7.21 -7.19
C LYS A 350 -9.86 7.37 -7.36
N GLN A 351 -9.24 6.66 -8.30
CA GLN A 351 -7.82 6.83 -8.61
C GLN A 351 -7.54 8.17 -9.33
N GLN A 352 -8.43 8.61 -10.23
CA GLN A 352 -8.29 9.89 -10.93
C GLN A 352 -8.51 11.09 -10.01
N VAL A 353 -9.46 11.04 -9.10
CA VAL A 353 -9.70 12.12 -8.11
C VAL A 353 -8.49 12.36 -7.22
N PHE A 354 -7.68 11.32 -6.94
CA PHE A 354 -6.41 11.48 -6.23
C PHE A 354 -5.24 11.93 -7.12
N SER A 355 -5.37 11.80 -8.46
CA SER A 355 -4.34 12.21 -9.44
C SER A 355 -4.50 13.65 -9.94
N THR A 356 -5.66 14.28 -9.80
CA THR A 356 -5.98 15.57 -10.42
C THR A 356 -6.12 16.74 -9.44
N ASN A 357 -5.57 16.67 -8.23
CA ASN A 357 -5.47 17.84 -7.38
C ASN A 357 -4.03 18.42 -7.41
N PRO A 358 -3.68 19.25 -8.41
CA PRO A 358 -2.49 20.09 -8.35
C PRO A 358 -2.82 21.24 -7.42
N GLY A 359 -2.01 21.43 -6.38
CA GLY A 359 -2.18 22.36 -5.31
C GLY A 359 -2.68 23.76 -5.72
N GLY A 360 -3.59 24.23 -4.92
CA GLY A 360 -3.81 25.64 -4.65
C GLY A 360 -3.07 26.00 -3.36
#